data_8eb8b0bfa700a73a1d3ef87837b996e8
#
_entry.id   8eb8b0bfa700a73a1d3ef87837b996e8
#
_cell.length_a   1.000
_cell.length_b   1.000
_cell.length_c   1.000
_cell.angle_alpha   90.00
_cell.angle_beta   90.00
_cell.angle_gamma   90.00
#
_symmetry.space_group_name_H-M   'P 1'
#
loop_
_entity.id
_entity.type
_entity.pdbx_description
1 polymer ?
#
loop_
_entity_poly.entity_id
_entity_poly.type
_entity_poly.pdbx_seq_one_letter_code
_entity_poly.pdbx_strand_id
1 'polypeptide(L)'
;MIITLMMTVIAGRVFPMFTANGTKTQKVSNLAWLEKSVIGSNVLIVLIYYSETQNVLPIKVMVLLFVLSSLAHSIRPIRWRTQVTFKTPLVWSLHLAYWFIPISFLLFALHYAGVNISVSNALHGLTAGAMSSLILAMIARISLGHSGRPLTPHWILAKLISVH
;
A
#
# COMPACT_ATOMS: atom_id res chain seq x y z
N MET A 1 8.77 10.52 -0.80
CA MET A 1 9.36 9.38 -0.05
C MET A 1 9.00 9.37 1.45
N ILE A 2 9.11 10.47 2.20
CA ILE A 2 8.72 10.50 3.64
C ILE A 2 7.26 10.08 3.87
N ILE A 3 6.33 10.56 3.05
CA ILE A 3 4.91 10.18 3.14
C ILE A 3 4.73 8.66 2.95
N THR A 4 5.48 8.05 2.04
CA THR A 4 5.46 6.60 1.83
C THR A 4 5.89 5.84 3.09
N LEU A 5 6.91 6.34 3.80
CA LEU A 5 7.33 5.78 5.09
C LEU A 5 6.20 5.85 6.12
N MET A 6 5.54 7.02 6.25
CA MET A 6 4.40 7.17 7.16
C MET A 6 3.25 6.20 6.81
N MET A 7 2.87 6.13 5.52
CA MET A 7 1.85 5.18 5.06
C MET A 7 2.23 3.73 5.39
N THR A 8 3.49 3.36 5.20
CA THR A 8 4.02 2.03 5.49
C THR A 8 3.88 1.65 6.96
N VAL A 9 4.23 2.57 7.87
CA VAL A 9 4.14 2.36 9.33
C VAL A 9 2.68 2.23 9.76
N ILE A 10 1.83 3.15 9.32
CA ILE A 10 0.39 3.15 9.65
C ILE A 10 -0.29 1.88 9.12
N ALA A 11 -0.06 1.55 7.84
CA ALA A 11 -0.66 0.38 7.22
C ALA A 11 -0.30 -0.92 7.96
N GLY A 12 0.96 -1.08 8.37
CA GLY A 12 1.40 -2.27 9.10
C GLY A 12 0.67 -2.51 10.42
N ARG A 13 0.21 -1.44 11.08
CA ARG A 13 -0.54 -1.55 12.33
C ARG A 13 -2.04 -1.68 12.11
N VAL A 14 -2.57 -0.94 11.16
CA VAL A 14 -4.01 -0.73 10.98
C VAL A 14 -4.65 -1.80 10.10
N PHE A 15 -3.99 -2.23 9.03
CA PHE A 15 -4.58 -3.16 8.06
C PHE A 15 -4.88 -4.56 8.61
N PRO A 16 -3.99 -5.20 9.38
CA PRO A 16 -4.32 -6.50 9.99
C PRO A 16 -5.55 -6.42 10.91
N MET A 17 -5.70 -5.30 11.63
CA MET A 17 -6.85 -5.05 12.49
C MET A 17 -8.13 -4.82 11.67
N PHE A 18 -8.07 -3.99 10.64
CA PHE A 18 -9.22 -3.70 9.80
C PHE A 18 -9.68 -4.91 8.99
N THR A 19 -8.72 -5.72 8.52
CA THR A 19 -9.04 -6.98 7.86
C THR A 19 -9.76 -7.92 8.80
N ALA A 20 -9.21 -8.17 9.99
CA ALA A 20 -9.83 -9.06 10.99
C ALA A 20 -11.24 -8.61 11.37
N ASN A 21 -11.41 -7.32 11.70
CA ASN A 21 -12.71 -6.77 12.12
C ASN A 21 -13.73 -6.73 10.97
N GLY A 22 -13.29 -6.37 9.77
CA GLY A 22 -14.19 -6.24 8.62
C GLY A 22 -14.63 -7.58 8.02
N THR A 23 -13.77 -8.60 8.09
CA THR A 23 -14.04 -9.94 7.54
C THR A 23 -14.39 -10.97 8.60
N LYS A 24 -14.43 -10.58 9.89
CA LYS A 24 -14.67 -11.48 11.05
C LYS A 24 -13.68 -12.66 11.08
N THR A 25 -12.44 -12.43 10.65
CA THR A 25 -11.36 -13.43 10.67
C THR A 25 -10.36 -13.15 11.78
N GLN A 26 -9.53 -14.13 12.12
CA GLN A 26 -8.46 -13.91 13.08
C GLN A 26 -7.43 -12.90 12.55
N LYS A 27 -6.99 -11.99 13.44
CA LYS A 27 -5.93 -11.04 13.13
C LYS A 27 -4.62 -11.78 12.83
N VAL A 28 -4.03 -11.48 11.69
CA VAL A 28 -2.71 -12.02 11.32
C VAL A 28 -1.63 -11.33 12.14
N SER A 29 -0.72 -12.13 12.73
CA SER A 29 0.45 -11.59 13.44
C SER A 29 1.47 -11.00 12.47
N ASN A 30 2.06 -9.88 12.86
CA ASN A 30 3.13 -9.26 12.07
C ASN A 30 4.43 -10.06 12.24
N LEU A 31 5.15 -10.24 11.13
CA LEU A 31 6.50 -10.80 11.14
C LEU A 31 7.49 -9.68 11.42
N ALA A 32 8.17 -9.75 12.57
CA ALA A 32 9.09 -8.68 12.98
C ALA A 32 10.20 -8.40 11.95
N TRP A 33 10.75 -9.46 11.32
CA TRP A 33 11.78 -9.30 10.30
C TRP A 33 11.25 -8.58 9.04
N LEU A 34 10.02 -8.92 8.59
CA LEU A 34 9.39 -8.28 7.44
C LEU A 34 9.09 -6.80 7.70
N GLU A 35 8.55 -6.50 8.90
CA GLU A 35 8.28 -5.11 9.32
C GLU A 35 9.58 -4.28 9.35
N LYS A 36 10.65 -4.84 9.94
CA LYS A 36 11.97 -4.19 9.97
C LYS A 36 12.54 -3.98 8.56
N SER A 37 12.43 -4.96 7.68
CA SER A 37 12.93 -4.87 6.30
C SER A 37 12.18 -3.81 5.50
N VAL A 38 10.86 -3.78 5.61
CA VAL A 38 10.00 -2.83 4.90
C VAL A 38 10.22 -1.39 5.41
N ILE A 39 10.29 -1.19 6.72
CA ILE A 39 10.57 0.13 7.30
C ILE A 39 12.01 0.54 7.00
N GLY A 40 12.98 -0.36 7.19
CA GLY A 40 14.40 -0.10 6.95
C GLY A 40 14.69 0.28 5.49
N SER A 41 14.10 -0.42 4.52
CA SER A 41 14.25 -0.08 3.10
C SER A 41 13.66 1.29 2.78
N ASN A 42 12.50 1.63 3.34
CA ASN A 42 11.91 2.96 3.17
C ASN A 42 12.78 4.06 3.78
N VAL A 43 13.30 3.87 5.00
CA VAL A 43 14.21 4.82 5.64
C VAL A 43 15.46 5.01 4.79
N LEU A 44 16.05 3.92 4.30
CA LEU A 44 17.22 3.97 3.42
C LEU A 44 16.92 4.76 2.13
N ILE A 45 15.79 4.50 1.48
CA ILE A 45 15.36 5.24 0.29
C ILE A 45 15.20 6.74 0.61
N VAL A 46 14.56 7.07 1.73
CA VAL A 46 14.41 8.47 2.16
C VAL A 46 15.75 9.14 2.35
N LEU A 47 16.70 8.47 3.01
CA LEU A 47 18.05 9.00 3.24
C LEU A 47 18.83 9.21 1.94
N ILE A 48 18.77 8.24 1.01
CA ILE A 48 19.42 8.34 -0.30
C ILE A 48 18.89 9.55 -1.07
N TYR A 49 17.57 9.77 -1.10
CA TYR A 49 16.99 10.90 -1.81
C TYR A 49 17.20 12.24 -1.09
N TYR A 50 17.25 12.24 0.24
CA TYR A 50 17.52 13.44 1.01
C TYR A 50 18.98 13.92 0.87
N SER A 51 19.91 12.97 0.82
CA SER A 51 21.35 13.25 0.64
C SER A 51 21.78 13.41 -0.82
N GLU A 52 20.85 13.32 -1.77
CA GLU A 52 21.11 13.32 -3.22
C GLU A 52 22.10 12.22 -3.67
N THR A 53 22.35 11.23 -2.83
CA THR A 53 23.29 10.13 -3.09
C THR A 53 22.85 9.24 -4.26
N GLN A 54 21.57 9.29 -4.66
CA GLN A 54 21.06 8.58 -5.84
C GLN A 54 21.82 8.95 -7.13
N ASN A 55 22.45 10.14 -7.18
CA ASN A 55 23.23 10.60 -8.34
C ASN A 55 24.64 10.00 -8.39
N VAL A 56 25.12 9.45 -7.29
CA VAL A 56 26.50 8.90 -7.13
C VAL A 56 26.48 7.37 -7.03
N LEU A 57 25.40 6.79 -6.54
CA LEU A 57 25.28 5.34 -6.39
C LEU A 57 25.26 4.62 -7.74
N PRO A 58 25.92 3.44 -7.82
CA PRO A 58 25.82 2.60 -9.01
C PRO A 58 24.35 2.26 -9.33
N ILE A 59 23.97 2.35 -10.59
CA ILE A 59 22.61 2.06 -11.08
C ILE A 59 22.13 0.69 -10.59
N LYS A 60 23.00 -0.32 -10.61
CA LYS A 60 22.67 -1.68 -10.15
C LYS A 60 22.22 -1.71 -8.68
N VAL A 61 22.81 -0.86 -7.84
CA VAL A 61 22.45 -0.77 -6.41
C VAL A 61 21.05 -0.17 -6.27
N MET A 62 20.73 0.87 -7.04
CA MET A 62 19.40 1.47 -7.05
C MET A 62 18.32 0.50 -7.53
N VAL A 63 18.59 -0.22 -8.64
CA VAL A 63 17.67 -1.26 -9.14
C VAL A 63 17.44 -2.33 -8.08
N LEU A 64 18.50 -2.86 -7.47
CA LEU A 64 18.38 -3.90 -6.45
C LEU A 64 17.60 -3.43 -5.23
N LEU A 65 17.88 -2.21 -4.75
CA LEU A 65 17.17 -1.62 -3.61
C LEU A 65 15.68 -1.51 -3.86
N PHE A 66 15.27 -0.98 -5.02
CA PHE A 66 13.87 -0.82 -5.35
C PHE A 66 13.16 -2.16 -5.63
N VAL A 67 13.83 -3.12 -6.25
CA VAL A 67 13.29 -4.48 -6.44
C VAL A 67 13.05 -5.16 -5.10
N LEU A 68 14.05 -5.16 -4.21
CA LEU A 68 13.91 -5.78 -2.89
C LEU A 68 12.85 -5.09 -2.05
N SER A 69 12.76 -3.76 -2.11
CA SER A 69 11.71 -3.00 -1.44
C SER A 69 10.33 -3.34 -2.00
N SER A 70 10.18 -3.41 -3.32
CA SER A 70 8.93 -3.83 -3.98
C SER A 70 8.49 -5.23 -3.53
N LEU A 71 9.40 -6.19 -3.52
CA LEU A 71 9.12 -7.55 -3.07
C LEU A 71 8.71 -7.60 -1.60
N ALA A 72 9.44 -6.94 -0.72
CA ALA A 72 9.13 -6.88 0.71
C ALA A 72 7.75 -6.27 0.96
N HIS A 73 7.42 -5.17 0.25
CA HIS A 73 6.10 -4.54 0.32
C HIS A 73 4.99 -5.40 -0.26
N SER A 74 5.25 -6.22 -1.27
CA SER A 74 4.26 -7.14 -1.86
C SER A 74 3.90 -8.30 -0.92
N ILE A 75 4.85 -8.79 -0.13
CA ILE A 75 4.60 -9.87 0.83
C ILE A 75 3.59 -9.45 1.91
N ARG A 76 3.56 -8.17 2.32
CA ARG A 76 2.66 -7.68 3.38
C ARG A 76 1.17 -7.86 3.04
N PRO A 77 0.62 -7.32 1.93
CA PRO A 77 -0.80 -7.47 1.61
C PRO A 77 -1.19 -8.92 1.32
N ILE A 78 -0.28 -9.73 0.79
CA ILE A 78 -0.50 -11.17 0.64
C ILE A 78 -0.72 -11.82 2.02
N ARG A 79 0.15 -11.51 2.99
CA ARG A 79 0.00 -12.00 4.37
C ARG A 79 -1.23 -11.48 5.08
N TRP A 80 -1.63 -10.24 4.83
CA TRP A 80 -2.86 -9.66 5.40
C TRP A 80 -4.14 -10.29 4.83
N ARG A 81 -3.99 -11.32 3.96
CA ARG A 81 -5.10 -12.06 3.33
C ARG A 81 -6.01 -11.14 2.51
N THR A 82 -5.43 -10.40 1.58
CA THR A 82 -6.20 -9.52 0.67
C THR A 82 -7.41 -10.24 0.06
N GLN A 83 -7.31 -11.54 -0.23
CA GLN A 83 -8.37 -12.34 -0.85
C GLN A 83 -9.66 -12.37 -0.03
N VAL A 84 -9.58 -12.43 1.32
CA VAL A 84 -10.78 -12.48 2.17
C VAL A 84 -11.52 -11.14 2.22
N THR A 85 -10.88 -10.07 1.76
CA THR A 85 -11.44 -8.71 1.82
C THR A 85 -12.38 -8.38 0.66
N PHE A 86 -12.39 -9.16 -0.43
CA PHE A 86 -13.15 -8.84 -1.66
C PHE A 86 -14.66 -8.67 -1.43
N LYS A 87 -15.21 -9.33 -0.41
CA LYS A 87 -16.62 -9.18 -0.02
C LYS A 87 -16.88 -7.93 0.85
N THR A 88 -15.83 -7.19 1.23
CA THR A 88 -15.92 -6.04 2.12
C THR A 88 -15.29 -4.80 1.45
N PRO A 89 -16.08 -4.02 0.67
CA PRO A 89 -15.55 -2.93 -0.16
C PRO A 89 -14.64 -1.95 0.55
N LEU A 90 -14.99 -1.56 1.78
CA LEU A 90 -14.20 -0.64 2.61
C LEU A 90 -12.87 -1.21 3.12
N VAL A 91 -12.66 -2.52 3.03
CA VAL A 91 -11.41 -3.15 3.44
C VAL A 91 -10.55 -3.44 2.22
N TRP A 92 -11.13 -4.00 1.15
CA TRP A 92 -10.34 -4.28 -0.04
C TRP A 92 -9.81 -3.00 -0.71
N SER A 93 -10.55 -1.87 -0.63
CA SER A 93 -10.06 -0.58 -1.14
C SER A 93 -8.77 -0.12 -0.47
N LEU A 94 -8.62 -0.35 0.85
CA LEU A 94 -7.37 -0.09 1.57
C LEU A 94 -6.22 -0.97 1.06
N HIS A 95 -6.50 -2.27 0.86
CA HIS A 95 -5.50 -3.20 0.33
C HIS A 95 -5.10 -2.85 -1.10
N LEU A 96 -6.07 -2.48 -1.95
CA LEU A 96 -5.80 -2.03 -3.31
C LEU A 96 -4.91 -0.78 -3.30
N ALA A 97 -5.24 0.21 -2.47
CA ALA A 97 -4.44 1.42 -2.32
C ALA A 97 -3.00 1.13 -1.87
N TYR A 98 -2.80 0.15 -0.98
CA TYR A 98 -1.47 -0.25 -0.56
C TYR A 98 -0.65 -0.90 -1.67
N TRP A 99 -1.28 -1.64 -2.60
CA TRP A 99 -0.59 -2.27 -3.73
C TRP A 99 0.10 -1.28 -4.65
N PHE A 100 -0.34 -0.03 -4.68
CA PHE A 100 0.36 1.02 -5.43
C PHE A 100 1.77 1.31 -4.89
N ILE A 101 2.07 1.02 -3.62
CA ILE A 101 3.44 1.21 -3.07
C ILE A 101 4.44 0.25 -3.74
N PRO A 102 4.26 -1.09 -3.69
CA PRO A 102 5.20 -2.00 -4.36
C PRO A 102 5.22 -1.82 -5.89
N ILE A 103 4.09 -1.52 -6.52
CA ILE A 103 4.04 -1.21 -7.96
C ILE A 103 4.91 0.02 -8.27
N SER A 104 4.81 1.07 -7.48
CA SER A 104 5.61 2.29 -7.69
C SER A 104 7.10 2.03 -7.46
N PHE A 105 7.47 1.22 -6.47
CA PHE A 105 8.87 0.84 -6.29
C PHE A 105 9.38 -0.01 -7.45
N LEU A 106 8.55 -0.87 -8.03
CA LEU A 106 8.90 -1.58 -9.26
C LEU A 106 9.10 -0.61 -10.44
N LEU A 107 8.26 0.41 -10.58
CA LEU A 107 8.43 1.44 -11.60
C LEU A 107 9.74 2.22 -11.43
N PHE A 108 10.14 2.52 -10.18
CA PHE A 108 11.47 3.10 -9.92
C PHE A 108 12.59 2.15 -10.32
N ALA A 109 12.48 0.87 -9.99
CA ALA A 109 13.47 -0.12 -10.40
C ALA A 109 13.61 -0.20 -11.92
N LEU A 110 12.50 -0.22 -12.65
CA LEU A 110 12.47 -0.22 -14.11
C LEU A 110 13.07 1.07 -14.72
N HIS A 111 12.78 2.23 -14.11
CA HIS A 111 13.39 3.49 -14.50
C HIS A 111 14.92 3.42 -14.42
N TYR A 112 15.47 2.99 -13.27
CA TYR A 112 16.91 2.84 -13.08
C TYR A 112 17.51 1.71 -13.95
N ALA A 113 16.72 0.73 -14.35
CA ALA A 113 17.14 -0.30 -15.29
C ALA A 113 17.21 0.17 -16.75
N GLY A 114 16.85 1.44 -17.03
CA GLY A 114 16.89 2.02 -18.36
C GLY A 114 15.63 1.78 -19.20
N VAL A 115 14.56 1.26 -18.59
CA VAL A 115 13.26 1.16 -19.27
C VAL A 115 12.67 2.57 -19.40
N ASN A 116 12.02 2.86 -20.54
CA ASN A 116 11.43 4.17 -20.81
C ASN A 116 10.19 4.46 -19.92
N ILE A 117 10.43 4.53 -18.62
CA ILE A 117 9.45 4.90 -17.59
C ILE A 117 9.99 6.13 -16.87
N SER A 118 9.21 7.19 -16.80
CA SER A 118 9.62 8.41 -16.11
C SER A 118 9.54 8.25 -14.58
N VAL A 119 10.42 8.93 -13.84
CA VAL A 119 10.33 9.08 -12.38
C VAL A 119 8.97 9.63 -11.96
N SER A 120 8.40 10.53 -12.77
CA SER A 120 7.08 11.11 -12.55
C SER A 120 5.99 10.03 -12.46
N ASN A 121 6.01 9.02 -13.34
CA ASN A 121 5.04 7.92 -13.30
C ASN A 121 5.12 7.13 -11.98
N ALA A 122 6.33 6.84 -11.52
CA ALA A 122 6.54 6.15 -10.26
C ALA A 122 6.09 7.00 -9.05
N LEU A 123 6.36 8.31 -9.09
CA LEU A 123 5.88 9.24 -8.06
C LEU A 123 4.36 9.38 -8.07
N HIS A 124 3.70 9.42 -9.23
CA HIS A 124 2.25 9.43 -9.33
C HIS A 124 1.62 8.16 -8.74
N GLY A 125 2.25 7.01 -8.93
CA GLY A 125 1.83 5.78 -8.26
C GLY A 125 1.84 5.89 -6.73
N LEU A 126 2.86 6.54 -6.14
CA LEU A 126 2.93 6.77 -4.69
C LEU A 126 1.94 7.84 -4.21
N THR A 127 1.77 8.91 -4.96
CA THR A 127 0.94 10.06 -4.54
C THR A 127 -0.52 9.87 -4.90
N ALA A 128 -0.86 9.81 -6.17
CA ALA A 128 -2.23 9.62 -6.63
C ALA A 128 -2.73 8.19 -6.37
N GLY A 129 -1.88 7.19 -6.66
CA GLY A 129 -2.23 5.79 -6.46
C GLY A 129 -2.35 5.43 -4.97
N ALA A 130 -1.26 5.46 -4.23
CA ALA A 130 -1.24 5.01 -2.84
C ALA A 130 -1.84 6.04 -1.88
N MET A 131 -1.25 7.24 -1.79
CA MET A 131 -1.61 8.22 -0.76
C MET A 131 -3.06 8.68 -0.86
N SER A 132 -3.49 9.16 -2.03
CA SER A 132 -4.85 9.68 -2.21
C SER A 132 -5.90 8.59 -1.99
N SER A 133 -5.66 7.39 -2.54
CA SER A 133 -6.58 6.26 -2.37
C SER A 133 -6.66 5.77 -0.93
N LEU A 134 -5.54 5.75 -0.19
CA LEU A 134 -5.51 5.40 1.24
C LEU A 134 -6.30 6.42 2.08
N ILE A 135 -6.08 7.71 1.84
CA ILE A 135 -6.78 8.78 2.55
C ILE A 135 -8.29 8.66 2.28
N LEU A 136 -8.69 8.52 1.01
CA LEU A 136 -10.09 8.40 0.64
C LEU A 136 -10.76 7.17 1.28
N ALA A 137 -10.10 6.01 1.23
CA ALA A 137 -10.60 4.78 1.84
C ALA A 137 -10.72 4.89 3.37
N MET A 138 -9.77 5.56 4.02
CA MET A 138 -9.82 5.82 5.48
C MET A 138 -10.94 6.78 5.85
N ILE A 139 -11.09 7.89 5.12
CA ILE A 139 -12.19 8.86 5.36
C ILE A 139 -13.54 8.16 5.19
N ALA A 140 -13.75 7.41 4.10
CA ALA A 140 -15.00 6.69 3.87
C ALA A 140 -15.31 5.71 5.02
N ARG A 141 -14.29 4.98 5.51
CA ARG A 141 -14.46 4.04 6.62
C ARG A 141 -14.79 4.74 7.94
N ILE A 142 -14.09 5.83 8.26
CA ILE A 142 -14.31 6.59 9.49
C ILE A 142 -15.70 7.24 9.47
N SER A 143 -16.08 7.86 8.36
CA SER A 143 -17.38 8.52 8.20
C SER A 143 -18.55 7.54 8.40
N LEU A 144 -18.46 6.34 7.81
CA LEU A 144 -19.49 5.31 7.98
C LEU A 144 -19.50 4.74 9.41
N GLY A 145 -18.32 4.54 10.00
CA GLY A 145 -18.20 4.07 11.38
C GLY A 145 -18.80 5.03 12.41
N HIS A 146 -18.58 6.32 12.25
CA HIS A 146 -19.13 7.35 13.15
C HIS A 146 -20.62 7.65 12.93
N SER A 147 -21.14 7.42 11.72
CA SER A 147 -22.56 7.63 11.43
C SER A 147 -23.47 6.50 11.89
N GLY A 148 -22.93 5.46 12.54
CA GLY A 148 -23.68 4.28 12.97
C GLY A 148 -24.26 3.45 11.82
N ARG A 149 -23.89 3.75 10.59
CA ARG A 149 -24.35 3.01 9.41
C ARG A 149 -23.57 1.70 9.27
N PRO A 150 -24.20 0.62 8.76
CA PRO A 150 -23.51 -0.62 8.50
C PRO A 150 -22.34 -0.38 7.51
N LEU A 151 -21.19 -0.93 7.83
CA LEU A 151 -19.96 -0.84 7.00
C LEU A 151 -20.07 -1.59 5.67
N THR A 152 -21.23 -2.17 5.39
CA THR A 152 -21.56 -2.85 4.13
C THR A 152 -22.48 -1.94 3.30
N PRO A 153 -22.10 -1.53 2.08
CA PRO A 153 -22.93 -0.72 1.21
C PRO A 153 -24.06 -1.57 0.62
N HIS A 154 -25.02 -1.97 1.42
CA HIS A 154 -26.19 -2.78 1.01
C HIS A 154 -26.99 -2.18 -0.15
N TRP A 155 -27.04 -0.86 -0.25
CA TRP A 155 -27.85 -0.17 -1.24
C TRP A 155 -27.27 -0.19 -2.67
N ILE A 156 -25.93 -0.24 -2.82
CA ILE A 156 -25.31 -0.31 -4.17
C ILE A 156 -25.43 -1.72 -4.73
N LEU A 157 -25.17 -2.76 -3.92
CA LEU A 157 -25.27 -4.15 -4.35
C LEU A 157 -26.72 -4.58 -4.58
N ALA A 158 -27.67 -4.13 -3.73
CA ALA A 158 -29.09 -4.42 -3.91
C ALA A 158 -29.64 -3.82 -5.22
N LYS A 159 -29.22 -2.61 -5.61
CA LYS A 159 -29.63 -2.00 -6.87
C LYS A 159 -29.04 -2.67 -8.11
N LEU A 160 -27.83 -3.25 -8.02
CA LEU A 160 -27.21 -3.97 -9.12
C LEU A 160 -27.78 -5.39 -9.32
N ILE A 161 -28.33 -5.99 -8.26
CA ILE A 161 -28.93 -7.33 -8.30
C ILE A 161 -30.43 -7.28 -8.65
N SER A 162 -31.11 -6.16 -8.40
CA SER A 162 -32.55 -6.01 -8.69
C SER A 162 -32.87 -5.58 -10.14
N VAL A 163 -31.91 -5.54 -11.04
CA VAL A 163 -32.07 -5.20 -12.47
C VAL A 163 -32.01 -6.45 -13.36
N HIS A 164 -32.34 -7.61 -12.79
CA HIS A 164 -32.61 -8.82 -13.56
C HIS A 164 -33.91 -9.46 -13.13
#